data_1bd6e1e76871f7c52cf53238054c6e2f
#
_entry.id   1bd6e1e76871f7c52cf53238054c6e2f
#
_cell.length_a   1.000
_cell.length_b   1.000
_cell.length_c   1.000
_cell.angle_alpha   90.00
_cell.angle_beta   90.00
_cell.angle_gamma   90.00
#
_symmetry.space_group_name_H-M   'P 1'
#
loop_
_entity.id
_entity.type
_entity.pdbx_description
1 polymer ?
#
loop_
_entity_poly.entity_id
_entity_poly.type
_entity_poly.pdbx_seq_one_letter_code
_entity_poly.pdbx_strand_id
1 'polypeptide(L)'
;MRLLLSEIAPHPKNKEIYSLSDLEDLKSSIQEVGLLQPLILNQFNQILSGHRRFECIKDLGWKDVEVDIKEINDKETELYLVHFNKQRVKSIKEVLNEFDILSKFYGRNQGKRSDLTSVQSNKSESHFNRRDLISKEIGIASSQLGKLLFIRKNNEGHIELIDKGILTINQSYLQIQRETKEKESREGTKNNNSISTFIKSKWR
;
A
#
# COMPACT_ATOMS: atom_id res chain seq x y z
N MET A 1 -1.43 -0.22 30.40
CA MET A 1 -2.61 -0.70 31.18
C MET A 1 -3.03 -2.07 30.67
N ARG A 2 -3.93 -2.79 31.40
CA ARG A 2 -4.45 -4.11 30.92
C ARG A 2 -5.92 -3.99 30.58
N LEU A 3 -6.34 -4.61 29.47
CA LEU A 3 -7.74 -4.69 29.02
C LEU A 3 -8.11 -6.15 28.75
N LEU A 4 -9.41 -6.45 28.90
CA LEU A 4 -9.95 -7.74 28.47
C LEU A 4 -9.92 -7.82 26.94
N LEU A 5 -9.63 -9.01 26.41
CA LEU A 5 -9.65 -9.22 24.94
C LEU A 5 -11.02 -8.92 24.30
N SER A 6 -12.10 -9.09 25.08
CA SER A 6 -13.47 -8.77 24.66
C SER A 6 -13.73 -7.26 24.47
N GLU A 7 -12.89 -6.40 25.06
CA GLU A 7 -12.99 -4.94 24.94
C GLU A 7 -12.17 -4.39 23.78
N ILE A 8 -11.38 -5.24 23.11
CA ILE A 8 -10.45 -4.86 22.03
C ILE A 8 -11.04 -5.29 20.68
N ALA A 9 -11.04 -4.39 19.72
CA ALA A 9 -11.48 -4.67 18.36
C ALA A 9 -10.33 -4.48 17.34
N PRO A 10 -10.18 -5.39 16.37
CA PRO A 10 -9.31 -5.12 15.23
C PRO A 10 -9.79 -3.90 14.44
N HIS A 11 -8.85 -3.03 14.02
CA HIS A 11 -9.23 -1.91 13.17
C HIS A 11 -9.71 -2.41 11.79
N PRO A 12 -10.90 -2.00 11.30
CA PRO A 12 -11.51 -2.56 10.08
C PRO A 12 -10.60 -2.41 8.84
N LYS A 13 -9.91 -1.28 8.72
CA LYS A 13 -8.99 -1.02 7.60
C LYS A 13 -7.75 -1.91 7.58
N ASN A 14 -7.37 -2.52 8.71
CA ASN A 14 -6.19 -3.38 8.72
C ASN A 14 -6.32 -4.57 7.75
N LYS A 15 -7.53 -5.16 7.64
CA LYS A 15 -7.79 -6.30 6.73
C LYS A 15 -7.71 -5.92 5.25
N GLU A 16 -7.98 -4.64 4.93
CA GLU A 16 -7.86 -4.13 3.56
C GLU A 16 -6.40 -3.92 3.15
N ILE A 17 -5.52 -3.65 4.13
CA ILE A 17 -4.11 -3.31 3.90
C ILE A 17 -3.23 -4.56 4.01
N TYR A 18 -3.40 -5.34 5.08
CA TYR A 18 -2.50 -6.42 5.48
C TYR A 18 -3.18 -7.76 5.60
N SER A 19 -2.46 -8.81 5.19
CA SER A 19 -2.84 -10.19 5.45
C SER A 19 -2.46 -10.60 6.88
N LEU A 20 -3.21 -11.56 7.44
CA LEU A 20 -2.93 -12.20 8.74
C LEU A 20 -2.39 -13.62 8.54
N SER A 21 -1.52 -13.83 7.54
CA SER A 21 -0.87 -15.12 7.28
C SER A 21 0.30 -15.38 8.25
N ASP A 22 0.70 -16.65 8.32
CA ASP A 22 1.93 -17.11 8.99
C ASP A 22 1.98 -16.75 10.49
N LEU A 23 0.97 -17.17 11.24
CA LEU A 23 0.86 -16.89 12.67
C LEU A 23 1.52 -17.96 13.56
N GLU A 24 1.83 -19.15 13.05
CA GLU A 24 2.28 -20.29 13.84
C GLU A 24 3.60 -20.02 14.59
N ASP A 25 4.61 -19.50 13.91
CA ASP A 25 5.89 -19.16 14.54
C ASP A 25 5.73 -18.07 15.60
N LEU A 26 4.90 -17.07 15.32
CA LEU A 26 4.61 -15.99 16.27
C LEU A 26 3.83 -16.52 17.47
N LYS A 27 2.88 -17.42 17.26
CA LYS A 27 2.09 -18.06 18.30
C LYS A 27 2.96 -18.90 19.22
N SER A 28 3.86 -19.73 18.65
CA SER A 28 4.84 -20.51 19.40
C SER A 28 5.75 -19.61 20.25
N SER A 29 6.27 -18.55 19.67
CA SER A 29 7.10 -17.58 20.39
C SER A 29 6.34 -16.91 21.53
N ILE A 30 5.08 -16.50 21.33
CA ILE A 30 4.26 -15.89 22.39
C ILE A 30 3.96 -16.91 23.49
N GLN A 31 3.78 -18.17 23.15
CA GLN A 31 3.55 -19.23 24.14
C GLN A 31 4.79 -19.48 25.02
N GLU A 32 5.99 -19.37 24.45
CA GLU A 32 7.25 -19.63 25.17
C GLU A 32 7.67 -18.44 26.04
N VAL A 33 7.68 -17.24 25.48
CA VAL A 33 8.28 -16.05 26.14
C VAL A 33 7.27 -14.99 26.51
N GLY A 34 5.99 -15.17 26.19
CA GLY A 34 4.96 -14.18 26.41
C GLY A 34 4.99 -13.05 25.37
N LEU A 35 4.20 -12.02 25.63
CA LEU A 35 4.10 -10.85 24.77
C LEU A 35 5.16 -9.83 25.15
N LEU A 36 6.21 -9.69 24.34
CA LEU A 36 7.35 -8.78 24.59
C LEU A 36 7.00 -7.28 24.41
N GLN A 37 5.95 -6.99 23.65
CA GLN A 37 5.51 -5.62 23.38
C GLN A 37 3.99 -5.53 23.52
N PRO A 38 3.46 -4.51 24.18
CA PRO A 38 2.01 -4.33 24.33
C PRO A 38 1.35 -4.10 22.96
N LEU A 39 0.04 -4.32 22.90
CA LEU A 39 -0.76 -3.88 21.76
C LEU A 39 -0.91 -2.36 21.83
N ILE A 40 -0.90 -1.70 20.66
CA ILE A 40 -1.18 -0.26 20.59
C ILE A 40 -2.59 -0.08 20.05
N LEU A 41 -3.43 0.62 20.82
CA LEU A 41 -4.83 0.87 20.50
C LEU A 41 -5.07 2.37 20.33
N ASN A 42 -6.14 2.72 19.63
CA ASN A 42 -6.69 4.08 19.68
C ASN A 42 -7.60 4.26 20.90
N GLN A 43 -8.15 5.47 21.10
CA GLN A 43 -9.08 5.83 22.17
C GLN A 43 -10.42 5.05 22.15
N PHE A 44 -10.70 4.33 21.06
CA PHE A 44 -11.89 3.49 20.88
C PHE A 44 -11.57 2.01 21.05
N ASN A 45 -10.45 1.65 21.66
CA ASN A 45 -9.94 0.29 21.83
C ASN A 45 -9.76 -0.48 20.51
N GLN A 46 -9.55 0.22 19.40
CA GLN A 46 -9.24 -0.41 18.12
C GLN A 46 -7.72 -0.55 17.95
N ILE A 47 -7.29 -1.71 17.47
CA ILE A 47 -5.87 -2.03 17.32
C ILE A 47 -5.24 -1.19 16.21
N LEU A 48 -4.19 -0.44 16.54
CA LEU A 48 -3.32 0.27 15.61
C LEU A 48 -2.07 -0.55 15.27
N SER A 49 -1.53 -1.25 16.27
CA SER A 49 -0.39 -2.15 16.11
C SER A 49 -0.56 -3.41 16.93
N GLY A 50 -0.22 -4.55 16.31
CA GLY A 50 -0.25 -5.85 16.95
C GLY A 50 -1.42 -6.73 16.57
N HIS A 51 -2.09 -6.53 15.43
CA HIS A 51 -3.18 -7.38 14.95
C HIS A 51 -2.79 -8.87 14.90
N ARG A 52 -1.59 -9.22 14.42
CA ARG A 52 -1.10 -10.60 14.42
C ARG A 52 -0.94 -11.14 15.84
N ARG A 53 -0.37 -10.35 16.75
CA ARG A 53 -0.23 -10.73 18.18
C ARG A 53 -1.58 -10.92 18.85
N PHE A 54 -2.55 -10.05 18.53
CA PHE A 54 -3.92 -10.17 19.04
C PHE A 54 -4.58 -11.48 18.62
N GLU A 55 -4.48 -11.88 17.35
CA GLU A 55 -5.03 -13.17 16.89
C GLU A 55 -4.34 -14.34 17.59
N CYS A 56 -3.00 -14.31 17.73
CA CYS A 56 -2.28 -15.36 18.45
C CYS A 56 -2.72 -15.49 19.92
N ILE A 57 -2.81 -14.41 20.67
CA ILE A 57 -3.21 -14.47 22.09
C ILE A 57 -4.67 -14.87 22.27
N LYS A 58 -5.53 -14.51 21.31
CA LYS A 58 -6.93 -14.96 21.28
C LYS A 58 -7.01 -16.47 21.07
N ASP A 59 -6.24 -17.02 20.13
CA ASP A 59 -6.14 -18.45 19.88
C ASP A 59 -5.53 -19.23 21.08
N LEU A 60 -4.62 -18.59 21.83
CA LEU A 60 -4.03 -19.14 23.04
C LEU A 60 -4.97 -19.04 24.26
N GLY A 61 -6.16 -18.46 24.10
CA GLY A 61 -7.17 -18.37 25.15
C GLY A 61 -6.87 -17.38 26.27
N TRP A 62 -6.02 -16.37 26.00
CA TRP A 62 -5.77 -15.31 26.97
C TRP A 62 -7.05 -14.53 27.28
N LYS A 63 -7.20 -14.07 28.51
CA LYS A 63 -8.38 -13.28 28.94
C LYS A 63 -8.15 -11.78 28.82
N ASP A 64 -6.96 -11.33 29.12
CA ASP A 64 -6.56 -9.92 29.13
C ASP A 64 -5.14 -9.76 28.57
N VAL A 65 -4.80 -8.54 28.17
CA VAL A 65 -3.51 -8.21 27.59
C VAL A 65 -3.07 -6.79 27.97
N GLU A 66 -1.76 -6.59 28.02
CA GLU A 66 -1.19 -5.25 28.19
C GLU A 66 -1.34 -4.42 26.93
N VAL A 67 -1.79 -3.18 27.07
CA VAL A 67 -2.05 -2.25 25.97
C VAL A 67 -1.53 -0.85 26.26
N ASP A 68 -1.12 -0.17 25.19
CA ASP A 68 -0.85 1.27 25.15
C ASP A 68 -1.95 1.97 24.35
N ILE A 69 -2.62 2.96 24.95
CA ILE A 69 -3.64 3.74 24.26
C ILE A 69 -3.01 5.01 23.71
N LYS A 70 -3.26 5.30 22.43
CA LYS A 70 -2.88 6.52 21.73
C LYS A 70 -4.12 7.29 21.32
N GLU A 71 -4.22 8.54 21.72
CA GLU A 71 -5.24 9.44 21.21
C GLU A 71 -4.83 9.90 19.81
N ILE A 72 -5.61 9.50 18.82
CA ILE A 72 -5.33 9.75 17.40
C ILE A 72 -6.59 10.30 16.73
N ASN A 73 -6.40 11.29 15.86
CA ASN A 73 -7.48 11.81 15.05
C ASN A 73 -7.93 10.73 14.04
N ASP A 74 -9.24 10.50 13.93
CA ASP A 74 -9.83 9.50 13.02
C ASP A 74 -9.33 9.62 11.57
N LYS A 75 -9.07 10.86 11.11
CA LYS A 75 -8.57 11.12 9.75
C LYS A 75 -7.14 10.64 9.52
N GLU A 76 -6.38 10.43 10.59
CA GLU A 76 -4.98 10.03 10.56
C GLU A 76 -4.79 8.54 10.93
N THR A 77 -5.85 7.88 11.39
CA THR A 77 -5.76 6.49 11.86
C THR A 77 -5.19 5.54 10.81
N GLU A 78 -5.59 5.70 9.54
CA GLU A 78 -5.05 4.89 8.44
C GLU A 78 -3.55 5.13 8.24
N LEU A 79 -3.07 6.36 8.41
CA LEU A 79 -1.65 6.71 8.35
C LEU A 79 -0.87 6.02 9.48
N TYR A 80 -1.42 6.02 10.70
CA TYR A 80 -0.78 5.34 11.84
C TYR A 80 -0.72 3.82 11.64
N LEU A 81 -1.73 3.19 11.01
CA LEU A 81 -1.67 1.77 10.65
C LEU A 81 -0.47 1.48 9.73
N VAL A 82 -0.20 2.34 8.74
CA VAL A 82 0.98 2.21 7.86
C VAL A 82 2.27 2.43 8.64
N HIS A 83 2.36 3.49 9.45
CA HIS A 83 3.57 3.80 10.21
C HIS A 83 3.97 2.70 11.20
N PHE A 84 3.01 2.14 11.93
CA PHE A 84 3.28 1.04 12.87
C PHE A 84 3.69 -0.27 12.20
N ASN A 85 3.36 -0.45 10.92
CA ASN A 85 3.73 -1.61 10.13
C ASN A 85 4.95 -1.39 9.22
N LYS A 86 5.66 -0.25 9.37
CA LYS A 86 6.80 0.11 8.51
C LYS A 86 7.90 -0.95 8.48
N GLN A 87 8.19 -1.58 9.63
CA GLN A 87 9.25 -2.61 9.78
C GLN A 87 8.81 -4.02 9.37
N ARG A 88 7.55 -4.21 8.99
CA ARG A 88 7.03 -5.50 8.58
C ARG A 88 7.55 -5.88 7.20
N VAL A 89 7.89 -7.17 7.01
CA VAL A 89 8.06 -7.75 5.66
C VAL A 89 6.68 -7.77 5.00
N LYS A 90 6.56 -7.14 3.85
CA LYS A 90 5.29 -6.90 3.16
C LYS A 90 5.25 -7.62 1.82
N SER A 91 4.08 -8.13 1.45
CA SER A 91 3.83 -8.55 0.08
C SER A 91 3.74 -7.32 -0.85
N ILE A 92 3.86 -7.53 -2.16
CA ILE A 92 3.72 -6.44 -3.14
C ILE A 92 2.31 -5.86 -3.12
N LYS A 93 1.32 -6.69 -2.87
CA LYS A 93 -0.07 -6.25 -2.69
C LYS A 93 -0.21 -5.31 -1.49
N GLU A 94 0.39 -5.65 -0.35
CA GLU A 94 0.40 -4.80 0.85
C GLU A 94 1.10 -3.46 0.59
N VAL A 95 2.24 -3.47 -0.12
CA VAL A 95 2.95 -2.26 -0.56
C VAL A 95 2.07 -1.34 -1.41
N LEU A 96 1.29 -1.90 -2.32
CA LEU A 96 0.38 -1.15 -3.18
C LEU A 96 -0.83 -0.60 -2.40
N ASN A 97 -1.34 -1.34 -1.42
CA ASN A 97 -2.40 -0.88 -0.52
C ASN A 97 -1.93 0.30 0.34
N GLU A 98 -0.72 0.23 0.90
CA GLU A 98 -0.10 1.34 1.62
C GLU A 98 0.08 2.58 0.72
N PHE A 99 0.51 2.38 -0.54
CA PHE A 99 0.62 3.46 -1.51
C PHE A 99 -0.72 4.17 -1.71
N ASP A 100 -1.83 3.44 -1.79
CA ASP A 100 -3.16 4.03 -2.00
C ASP A 100 -3.59 4.90 -0.80
N ILE A 101 -3.31 4.45 0.42
CA ILE A 101 -3.60 5.20 1.64
C ILE A 101 -2.76 6.48 1.71
N LEU A 102 -1.44 6.34 1.55
CA LEU A 102 -0.54 7.47 1.60
C LEU A 102 -0.82 8.47 0.47
N SER A 103 -1.20 7.99 -0.72
CA SER A 103 -1.59 8.84 -1.84
C SER A 103 -2.84 9.66 -1.55
N LYS A 104 -3.84 9.08 -0.88
CA LYS A 104 -5.04 9.81 -0.43
C LYS A 104 -4.69 10.84 0.63
N PHE A 105 -3.83 10.49 1.59
CA PHE A 105 -3.41 11.39 2.65
C PHE A 105 -2.62 12.59 2.11
N TYR A 106 -1.58 12.35 1.32
CA TYR A 106 -0.77 13.41 0.71
C TYR A 106 -1.51 14.20 -0.39
N GLY A 107 -2.51 13.60 -1.04
CA GLY A 107 -3.36 14.28 -2.02
C GLY A 107 -4.33 15.29 -1.40
N ARG A 108 -4.86 15.01 -0.21
CA ARG A 108 -5.75 15.94 0.53
C ARG A 108 -5.03 17.22 0.99
N ASN A 109 -3.73 17.16 1.19
CA ASN A 109 -2.93 18.29 1.67
C ASN A 109 -2.43 19.22 0.54
N GLN A 110 -2.56 18.84 -0.73
CA GLN A 110 -2.18 19.70 -1.86
C GLN A 110 -3.19 20.81 -2.21
N GLY A 111 -4.38 20.81 -1.61
CA GLY A 111 -5.43 21.81 -1.86
C GLY A 111 -5.39 23.07 -0.98
N LYS A 112 -4.51 23.14 0.01
CA LYS A 112 -4.26 24.37 0.77
C LYS A 112 -3.11 25.14 0.15
N ARG A 113 -3.44 25.94 -0.86
CA ARG A 113 -2.60 26.99 -1.40
C ARG A 113 -2.18 27.90 -0.25
N SER A 114 -0.92 27.84 0.15
CA SER A 114 -0.30 28.80 1.07
C SER A 114 0.09 30.05 0.28
N ASP A 115 -0.89 30.81 -0.18
CA ASP A 115 -0.68 32.05 -0.96
C ASP A 115 -0.37 33.27 -0.08
N LEU A 116 0.09 33.05 1.14
CA LEU A 116 0.43 34.15 2.06
C LEU A 116 1.75 33.93 2.76
N THR A 117 2.84 33.86 2.02
CA THR A 117 4.14 34.42 2.51
C THR A 117 5.07 34.64 1.31
N SER A 118 5.09 35.89 0.85
CA SER A 118 6.15 36.43 0.03
C SER A 118 7.47 36.42 0.81
N VAL A 119 8.24 35.36 0.70
CA VAL A 119 9.66 35.39 0.98
C VAL A 119 10.35 34.74 -0.21
N GLN A 120 11.11 35.57 -0.92
CA GLN A 120 12.04 35.16 -1.94
C GLN A 120 12.98 34.12 -1.32
N SER A 121 12.79 32.85 -1.63
CA SER A 121 13.77 31.80 -1.37
C SER A 121 14.23 31.21 -2.70
N ASN A 122 15.54 31.21 -2.84
CA ASN A 122 16.34 30.81 -3.98
C ASN A 122 15.87 29.53 -4.67
N LYS A 123 15.85 29.56 -5.99
CA LYS A 123 15.69 28.44 -6.92
C LYS A 123 16.68 27.32 -6.58
N SER A 124 16.25 26.30 -5.87
CA SER A 124 16.75 24.91 -5.90
C SER A 124 15.97 23.97 -4.98
N GLU A 125 14.66 24.20 -4.71
CA GLU A 125 13.83 23.16 -4.15
C GLU A 125 13.39 22.25 -5.30
N SER A 126 14.10 21.12 -5.42
CA SER A 126 13.70 19.99 -6.26
C SER A 126 12.21 19.72 -6.04
N HIS A 127 11.43 19.71 -7.10
CA HIS A 127 10.02 19.31 -7.12
C HIS A 127 9.93 17.89 -6.54
N PHE A 128 9.77 17.79 -5.23
CA PHE A 128 9.68 16.50 -4.54
C PHE A 128 8.42 15.80 -5.06
N ASN A 129 8.63 14.83 -5.93
CA ASN A 129 7.54 14.07 -6.52
C ASN A 129 6.83 13.31 -5.38
N ARG A 130 5.49 13.46 -5.26
CA ARG A 130 4.68 12.74 -4.26
C ARG A 130 5.00 11.25 -4.20
N ARG A 131 5.27 10.62 -5.34
CA ARG A 131 5.68 9.21 -5.39
C ARG A 131 7.00 8.96 -4.64
N ASP A 132 7.95 9.89 -4.70
CA ASP A 132 9.24 9.74 -4.03
C ASP A 132 9.10 9.86 -2.51
N LEU A 133 8.21 10.75 -2.03
CA LEU A 133 7.86 10.82 -0.60
C LEU A 133 7.25 9.50 -0.13
N ILE A 134 6.23 9.02 -0.84
CA ILE A 134 5.53 7.78 -0.49
C ILE A 134 6.47 6.58 -0.56
N SER A 135 7.32 6.49 -1.58
CA SER A 135 8.28 5.40 -1.73
C SER A 135 9.27 5.32 -0.56
N LYS A 136 9.72 6.48 -0.06
CA LYS A 136 10.55 6.58 1.13
C LYS A 136 9.83 6.15 2.40
N GLU A 137 8.54 6.49 2.53
CA GLU A 137 7.70 6.06 3.65
C GLU A 137 7.51 4.55 3.68
N ILE A 138 7.18 3.95 2.54
CA ILE A 138 6.95 2.50 2.39
C ILE A 138 8.27 1.71 2.51
N GLY A 139 9.41 2.34 2.19
CA GLY A 139 10.73 1.68 2.19
C GLY A 139 11.05 0.94 0.89
N ILE A 140 10.50 1.39 -0.26
CA ILE A 140 10.78 0.84 -1.59
C ILE A 140 11.37 1.92 -2.51
N ALA A 141 12.24 1.54 -3.46
CA ALA A 141 12.75 2.49 -4.42
C ALA A 141 11.63 3.07 -5.32
N SER A 142 11.64 4.38 -5.55
CA SER A 142 10.61 5.09 -6.33
C SER A 142 10.47 4.53 -7.76
N SER A 143 11.58 4.07 -8.35
CA SER A 143 11.58 3.41 -9.67
C SER A 143 10.85 2.06 -9.64
N GLN A 144 11.05 1.26 -8.58
CA GLN A 144 10.34 -0.01 -8.40
C GLN A 144 8.85 0.23 -8.16
N LEU A 145 8.51 1.20 -7.31
CA LEU A 145 7.13 1.60 -7.08
C LEU A 145 6.45 2.05 -8.39
N GLY A 146 7.14 2.82 -9.23
CA GLY A 146 6.64 3.21 -10.54
C GLY A 146 6.32 2.01 -11.44
N LYS A 147 7.21 0.98 -11.47
CA LYS A 147 6.96 -0.26 -12.22
C LYS A 147 5.76 -1.03 -11.66
N LEU A 148 5.63 -1.16 -10.35
CA LEU A 148 4.51 -1.84 -9.70
C LEU A 148 3.17 -1.16 -10.01
N LEU A 149 3.11 0.17 -9.97
CA LEU A 149 1.91 0.92 -10.35
C LEU A 149 1.54 0.73 -11.82
N PHE A 150 2.53 0.67 -12.70
CA PHE A 150 2.33 0.36 -14.12
C PHE A 150 1.80 -1.05 -14.31
N ILE A 151 2.40 -2.05 -13.64
CA ILE A 151 1.97 -3.45 -13.68
C ILE A 151 0.51 -3.56 -13.20
N ARG A 152 0.17 -3.02 -12.02
CA ARG A 152 -1.18 -3.04 -11.47
C ARG A 152 -2.21 -2.44 -12.43
N LYS A 153 -1.88 -1.31 -13.06
CA LYS A 153 -2.77 -0.63 -14.00
C LYS A 153 -3.07 -1.45 -15.26
N ASN A 154 -2.09 -2.20 -15.77
CA ASN A 154 -2.20 -2.88 -17.06
C ASN A 154 -2.52 -4.39 -16.93
N ASN A 155 -2.05 -5.04 -15.88
CA ASN A 155 -2.35 -6.45 -15.60
C ASN A 155 -2.15 -6.76 -14.10
N GLU A 156 -3.23 -6.65 -13.34
CA GLU A 156 -3.22 -6.88 -11.89
C GLU A 156 -2.82 -8.33 -11.52
N GLY A 157 -3.13 -9.31 -12.36
CA GLY A 157 -2.76 -10.71 -12.13
C GLY A 157 -1.25 -10.93 -12.00
N HIS A 158 -0.42 -10.07 -12.59
CA HIS A 158 1.02 -10.15 -12.42
C HIS A 158 1.50 -9.80 -11.00
N ILE A 159 0.73 -9.04 -10.22
CA ILE A 159 1.04 -8.74 -8.81
C ILE A 159 1.06 -10.05 -7.99
N GLU A 160 0.08 -10.93 -8.20
CA GLU A 160 0.04 -12.23 -7.52
C GLU A 160 1.20 -13.16 -7.94
N LEU A 161 1.61 -13.10 -9.20
CA LEU A 161 2.75 -13.88 -9.69
C LEU A 161 4.07 -13.39 -9.09
N ILE A 162 4.20 -12.07 -8.85
CA ILE A 162 5.36 -11.49 -8.18
C ILE A 162 5.35 -11.89 -6.70
N ASP A 163 4.22 -11.80 -6.01
CA ASP A 163 4.10 -12.19 -4.60
C ASP A 163 4.40 -13.69 -4.38
N LYS A 164 4.05 -14.54 -5.35
CA LYS A 164 4.41 -15.97 -5.34
C LYS A 164 5.85 -16.25 -5.75
N GLY A 165 6.65 -15.24 -6.10
CA GLY A 165 8.02 -15.39 -6.56
C GLY A 165 8.19 -16.03 -7.95
N ILE A 166 7.10 -16.16 -8.71
CA ILE A 166 7.13 -16.75 -10.08
C ILE A 166 7.73 -15.76 -11.07
N LEU A 167 7.45 -14.46 -10.92
CA LEU A 167 7.98 -13.39 -11.74
C LEU A 167 8.68 -12.34 -10.88
N THR A 168 9.71 -11.72 -11.42
CA THR A 168 10.28 -10.51 -10.82
C THR A 168 9.53 -9.27 -11.31
N ILE A 169 9.64 -8.17 -10.56
CA ILE A 169 9.06 -6.87 -10.93
C ILE A 169 9.53 -6.45 -12.34
N ASN A 170 10.82 -6.67 -12.65
CA ASN A 170 11.39 -6.30 -13.95
C ASN A 170 10.85 -7.17 -15.10
N GLN A 171 10.75 -8.48 -14.90
CA GLN A 171 10.21 -9.39 -15.90
C GLN A 171 8.75 -9.05 -16.22
N SER A 172 7.91 -8.90 -15.19
CA SER A 172 6.52 -8.48 -15.34
C SER A 172 6.39 -7.15 -16.08
N TYR A 173 7.18 -6.16 -15.69
CA TYR A 173 7.15 -4.82 -16.32
C TYR A 173 7.49 -4.90 -17.81
N LEU A 174 8.58 -5.61 -18.18
CA LEU A 174 9.02 -5.73 -19.57
C LEU A 174 8.02 -6.54 -20.41
N GLN A 175 7.44 -7.60 -19.85
CA GLN A 175 6.43 -8.39 -20.54
C GLN A 175 5.20 -7.54 -20.88
N ILE A 176 4.61 -6.87 -19.89
CA ILE A 176 3.44 -6.02 -20.10
C ILE A 176 3.76 -4.87 -21.08
N GLN A 177 4.95 -4.29 -20.98
CA GLN A 177 5.37 -3.22 -21.88
C GLN A 177 5.43 -3.68 -23.35
N ARG A 178 5.89 -4.92 -23.63
CA ARG A 178 5.87 -5.51 -24.97
C ARG A 178 4.44 -5.74 -25.45
N GLU A 179 3.59 -6.36 -24.64
CA GLU A 179 2.20 -6.62 -24.95
C GLU A 179 1.42 -5.33 -25.27
N THR A 180 1.66 -4.27 -24.50
CA THR A 180 1.02 -2.96 -24.71
C THR A 180 1.45 -2.36 -26.06
N LYS A 181 2.74 -2.36 -26.37
CA LYS A 181 3.26 -1.87 -27.65
C LYS A 181 2.73 -2.65 -28.84
N GLU A 182 2.62 -3.97 -28.73
CA GLU A 182 2.06 -4.81 -29.80
C GLU A 182 0.57 -4.52 -30.02
N LYS A 183 -0.22 -4.29 -28.96
CA LYS A 183 -1.63 -3.88 -29.07
C LYS A 183 -1.77 -2.54 -29.79
N GLU A 184 -1.01 -1.54 -29.37
CA GLU A 184 -1.00 -0.21 -29.99
C GLU A 184 -0.62 -0.28 -31.49
N SER A 185 0.39 -1.09 -31.85
CA SER A 185 0.79 -1.30 -33.23
C SER A 185 -0.31 -1.95 -34.09
N ARG A 186 -1.05 -2.93 -33.53
CA ARG A 186 -2.16 -3.60 -34.22
C ARG A 186 -3.37 -2.68 -34.40
N GLU A 187 -3.65 -1.81 -33.43
CA GLU A 187 -4.75 -0.84 -33.50
C GLU A 187 -4.42 0.30 -34.49
N GLY A 188 -3.18 0.79 -34.50
CA GLY A 188 -2.71 1.79 -35.45
C GLY A 188 -2.80 1.31 -36.91
N THR A 189 -2.49 0.01 -37.18
CA THR A 189 -2.62 -0.59 -38.52
C THR A 189 -4.09 -0.77 -38.94
N LYS A 190 -5.00 -1.09 -38.02
CA LYS A 190 -6.44 -1.18 -38.32
C LYS A 190 -7.06 0.17 -38.67
N ASN A 191 -6.68 1.24 -37.96
CA ASN A 191 -7.15 2.60 -38.25
C ASN A 191 -6.66 3.12 -39.61
N ASN A 192 -5.40 2.87 -39.92
CA ASN A 192 -4.85 3.26 -41.25
C ASN A 192 -5.51 2.51 -42.41
N ASN A 193 -5.83 1.23 -42.23
CA ASN A 193 -6.55 0.45 -43.26
C ASN A 193 -7.99 0.92 -43.44
N SER A 194 -8.70 1.31 -42.36
CA SER A 194 -10.07 1.83 -42.43
C SER A 194 -10.11 3.18 -43.15
N ILE A 195 -9.17 4.06 -42.90
CA ILE A 195 -9.04 5.38 -43.57
C ILE A 195 -8.72 5.17 -45.06
N SER A 196 -7.79 4.27 -45.39
CA SER A 196 -7.41 3.96 -46.75
C SER A 196 -8.61 3.37 -47.58
N THR A 197 -9.42 2.51 -46.95
CA THR A 197 -10.60 1.93 -47.57
C THR A 197 -11.70 3.00 -47.77
N PHE A 198 -11.89 3.88 -46.78
CA PHE A 198 -12.86 4.98 -46.85
C PHE A 198 -12.51 6.00 -47.98
N ILE A 199 -11.23 6.35 -48.11
CA ILE A 199 -10.75 7.24 -49.18
C ILE A 199 -10.97 6.58 -50.56
N LYS A 200 -10.64 5.29 -50.72
CA LYS A 200 -10.85 4.57 -51.98
C LYS A 200 -12.32 4.42 -52.37
N SER A 201 -13.26 4.41 -51.42
CA SER A 201 -14.71 4.31 -51.70
C SER A 201 -15.36 5.63 -52.13
N LYS A 202 -14.72 6.76 -51.85
CA LYS A 202 -15.26 8.11 -52.12
C LYS A 202 -14.80 8.68 -53.47
N TRP A 203 -13.86 8.02 -54.15
CA TRP A 203 -13.27 8.44 -55.44
C TRP A 203 -13.47 7.39 -56.57
N ARG A 204 -14.53 6.60 -56.48
CA ARG A 204 -15.11 5.84 -57.58
C ARG A 204 -16.55 6.38 -57.87
#